data_91f5c4e6559971fc25c2b5eb990b7f3f
#
_entry.id   91f5c4e6559971fc25c2b5eb990b7f3f
#
_cell.length_a   1.000
_cell.length_b   1.000
_cell.length_c   1.000
_cell.angle_alpha   90.00
_cell.angle_beta   90.00
_cell.angle_gamma   90.00
#
_symmetry.space_group_name_H-M   'P 1'
#
loop_
_entity.id
_entity.type
_entity.pdbx_description
1 polymer ?
#
loop_
_entity_poly.entity_id
_entity_poly.type
_entity_poly.pdbx_seq_one_letter_code
_entity_poly.pdbx_strand_id
1 'polypeptide(L)'
;MIDKLIIIGASGHGKVVADIARKMNKWQSIAFLDDDESIKISMGLEVIGKTADAFTYKDEADFFVAIGNNAIREKVQEMLIEEGLNVVSLVHPSAVIGTDVEVGIGTAVMAGVVINISTRIGKGCIINTSSSLDHDNVLEDYVHVSPGASLAGTVRVRKGSWLGIGSVVSNNVNICSGCKVGAGAVVVKDITEPGTYVGVPVRKID
;
A
#
# COMPACT_ATOMS: atom_id res chain seq x y z
N MET A 1 17.58 19.26 2.15
CA MET A 1 16.63 18.21 1.68
C MET A 1 17.13 16.90 2.25
N ILE A 2 16.23 16.08 2.77
CA ILE A 2 16.56 14.72 3.23
C ILE A 2 16.84 13.88 1.98
N ASP A 3 18.02 13.27 1.91
CA ASP A 3 18.50 12.50 0.75
C ASP A 3 18.63 10.98 1.04
N LYS A 4 18.17 10.56 2.23
CA LYS A 4 18.16 9.17 2.68
C LYS A 4 16.72 8.67 2.84
N LEU A 5 16.44 7.46 2.36
CA LEU A 5 15.19 6.74 2.61
C LEU A 5 15.49 5.49 3.45
N ILE A 6 14.75 5.30 4.51
CA ILE A 6 14.75 4.07 5.31
C ILE A 6 13.44 3.33 5.10
N ILE A 7 13.52 2.09 4.64
CA ILE A 7 12.38 1.22 4.38
C ILE A 7 12.27 0.21 5.51
N ILE A 8 11.14 0.16 6.20
CA ILE A 8 10.87 -0.82 7.26
C ILE A 8 10.25 -2.07 6.64
N GLY A 9 10.98 -3.18 6.71
CA GLY A 9 10.67 -4.46 6.07
C GLY A 9 11.50 -4.72 4.83
N ALA A 10 12.42 -5.70 4.90
CA ALA A 10 13.40 -6.04 3.86
C ALA A 10 13.00 -7.29 3.03
N SER A 11 11.78 -7.83 3.25
CA SER A 11 11.24 -9.02 2.59
C SER A 11 10.70 -8.72 1.18
N GLY A 12 9.87 -9.58 0.61
CA GLY A 12 9.38 -9.47 -0.77
C GLY A 12 8.77 -8.12 -1.12
N HIS A 13 7.88 -7.57 -0.27
CA HIS A 13 7.28 -6.26 -0.49
C HIS A 13 8.32 -5.13 -0.37
N GLY A 14 9.23 -5.23 0.59
CA GLY A 14 10.34 -4.28 0.74
C GLY A 14 11.22 -4.19 -0.50
N LYS A 15 11.49 -5.33 -1.17
CA LYS A 15 12.24 -5.34 -2.43
C LYS A 15 11.56 -4.55 -3.53
N VAL A 16 10.25 -4.72 -3.69
CA VAL A 16 9.46 -3.96 -4.69
C VAL A 16 9.47 -2.47 -4.37
N VAL A 17 9.28 -2.12 -3.11
CA VAL A 17 9.30 -0.73 -2.62
C VAL A 17 10.67 -0.08 -2.86
N ALA A 18 11.76 -0.77 -2.57
CA ALA A 18 13.11 -0.26 -2.81
C ALA A 18 13.40 -0.03 -4.30
N ASP A 19 12.89 -0.92 -5.18
CA ASP A 19 13.00 -0.73 -6.63
C ASP A 19 12.22 0.51 -7.10
N ILE A 20 11.03 0.75 -6.56
CA ILE A 20 10.24 1.97 -6.82
C ILE A 20 11.03 3.20 -6.38
N ALA A 21 11.55 3.21 -5.16
CA ALA A 21 12.32 4.33 -4.61
C ALA A 21 13.56 4.66 -5.47
N ARG A 22 14.27 3.64 -5.95
CA ARG A 22 15.40 3.82 -6.90
C ARG A 22 14.93 4.49 -8.20
N LYS A 23 13.80 4.07 -8.76
CA LYS A 23 13.26 4.62 -10.00
C LYS A 23 12.70 6.03 -9.86
N MET A 24 12.23 6.39 -8.66
CA MET A 24 11.85 7.77 -8.34
C MET A 24 13.03 8.74 -8.33
N ASN A 25 14.25 8.23 -8.12
CA ASN A 25 15.51 8.99 -8.13
C ASN A 25 15.48 10.24 -7.22
N LYS A 26 14.80 10.14 -6.08
CA LYS A 26 14.65 11.23 -5.10
C LYS A 26 15.72 11.17 -4.01
N TRP A 27 16.15 9.97 -3.60
CA TRP A 27 17.09 9.75 -2.50
C TRP A 27 18.43 9.25 -3.02
N GLN A 28 19.52 9.77 -2.44
CA GLN A 28 20.89 9.35 -2.78
C GLN A 28 21.24 8.02 -2.10
N SER A 29 20.64 7.75 -0.93
CA SER A 29 20.84 6.53 -0.19
C SER A 29 19.51 5.88 0.24
N ILE A 30 19.48 4.54 0.18
CA ILE A 30 18.33 3.74 0.60
C ILE A 30 18.86 2.61 1.48
N ALA A 31 18.26 2.38 2.63
CA ALA A 31 18.58 1.29 3.53
C ALA A 31 17.30 0.65 4.09
N PHE A 32 17.44 -0.52 4.69
CA PHE A 32 16.35 -1.21 5.36
C PHE A 32 16.50 -1.20 6.87
N LEU A 33 15.37 -1.27 7.57
CA LEU A 33 15.25 -1.78 8.94
C LEU A 33 14.36 -3.01 8.91
N ASP A 34 14.76 -4.09 9.61
CA ASP A 34 13.98 -5.32 9.71
C ASP A 34 14.25 -6.02 11.03
N ASP A 35 13.19 -6.57 11.64
CA ASP A 35 13.29 -7.27 12.91
C ASP A 35 13.84 -8.71 12.74
N ASP A 36 13.87 -9.24 11.51
CA ASP A 36 14.55 -10.51 11.20
C ASP A 36 16.07 -10.31 11.07
N GLU A 37 16.76 -10.60 12.14
CA GLU A 37 18.23 -10.46 12.23
C GLU A 37 19.02 -11.34 11.25
N SER A 38 18.38 -12.31 10.62
CA SER A 38 19.01 -13.15 9.59
C SER A 38 19.20 -12.40 8.27
N ILE A 39 18.44 -11.35 8.01
CA ILE A 39 18.52 -10.55 6.80
C ILE A 39 19.51 -9.40 7.02
N LYS A 40 20.70 -9.48 6.47
CA LYS A 40 21.71 -8.40 6.55
C LYS A 40 21.76 -7.53 5.30
N ILE A 41 21.41 -8.10 4.16
CA ILE A 41 21.39 -7.42 2.86
C ILE A 41 20.16 -7.85 2.09
N SER A 42 19.45 -6.91 1.48
CA SER A 42 18.34 -7.15 0.56
C SER A 42 18.51 -6.28 -0.69
N MET A 43 18.48 -6.87 -1.89
CA MET A 43 18.75 -6.18 -3.17
C MET A 43 20.06 -5.38 -3.24
N GLY A 44 21.09 -5.81 -2.51
CA GLY A 44 22.35 -5.08 -2.41
C GLY A 44 22.28 -3.83 -1.53
N LEU A 45 21.20 -3.65 -0.76
CA LEU A 45 21.02 -2.61 0.24
C LEU A 45 21.20 -3.21 1.64
N GLU A 46 21.82 -2.47 2.54
CA GLU A 46 22.06 -2.92 3.91
C GLU A 46 20.79 -2.88 4.76
N VAL A 47 20.65 -3.84 5.67
CA VAL A 47 19.73 -3.79 6.81
C VAL A 47 20.52 -3.21 7.98
N ILE A 48 20.26 -1.93 8.28
CA ILE A 48 21.08 -1.14 9.23
C ILE A 48 20.62 -1.24 10.68
N GLY A 49 19.55 -2.00 10.95
CA GLY A 49 19.02 -2.20 12.32
C GLY A 49 17.61 -2.77 12.32
N LYS A 50 16.96 -2.72 13.46
CA LYS A 50 15.58 -3.13 13.71
C LYS A 50 14.60 -1.99 13.51
N THR A 51 13.29 -2.31 13.44
CA THR A 51 12.22 -1.31 13.38
C THR A 51 12.34 -0.25 14.48
N ALA A 52 12.72 -0.64 15.70
CA ALA A 52 12.89 0.28 16.84
C ALA A 52 14.03 1.29 16.65
N ASP A 53 15.01 0.99 15.79
CA ASP A 53 16.14 1.90 15.54
C ASP A 53 15.74 3.07 14.61
N ALA A 54 14.52 3.08 14.05
CA ALA A 54 14.02 4.15 13.19
C ALA A 54 14.14 5.54 13.86
N PHE A 55 13.91 5.60 15.16
CA PHE A 55 13.93 6.85 15.91
C PHE A 55 15.31 7.54 15.95
N THR A 56 16.38 6.77 15.78
CA THR A 56 17.74 7.31 15.73
C THR A 56 18.02 8.09 14.45
N TYR A 57 17.20 7.90 13.43
CA TYR A 57 17.33 8.54 12.10
C TYR A 57 16.24 9.59 11.83
N LYS A 58 15.47 10.00 12.85
CA LYS A 58 14.29 10.86 12.72
C LYS A 58 14.52 12.11 11.88
N ASP A 59 15.64 12.80 12.09
CA ASP A 59 15.97 14.06 11.41
C ASP A 59 16.85 13.86 10.16
N GLU A 60 17.23 12.61 9.88
CA GLU A 60 18.20 12.27 8.83
C GLU A 60 17.58 11.56 7.63
N ALA A 61 16.39 10.97 7.79
CA ALA A 61 15.78 10.12 6.76
C ALA A 61 14.29 10.36 6.57
N ASP A 62 13.83 10.12 5.34
CA ASP A 62 12.43 9.80 5.03
C ASP A 62 12.18 8.33 5.36
N PHE A 63 10.93 7.98 5.71
CA PHE A 63 10.56 6.60 6.08
C PHE A 63 9.43 6.06 5.21
N PHE A 64 9.47 4.75 4.96
CA PHE A 64 8.39 4.02 4.33
C PHE A 64 8.20 2.64 4.98
N VAL A 65 6.95 2.25 5.28
CA VAL A 65 6.65 0.96 5.91
C VAL A 65 6.24 -0.07 4.84
N ALA A 66 7.15 -0.99 4.52
CA ALA A 66 7.01 -1.99 3.47
C ALA A 66 6.52 -3.34 4.02
N ILE A 67 5.45 -3.33 4.79
CA ILE A 67 4.84 -4.51 5.42
C ILE A 67 3.51 -4.84 4.73
N GLY A 68 3.40 -6.05 4.15
CA GLY A 68 2.20 -6.46 3.40
C GLY A 68 0.95 -6.68 4.26
N ASN A 69 1.12 -7.09 5.53
CA ASN A 69 0.00 -7.24 6.46
C ASN A 69 -0.56 -5.88 6.86
N ASN A 70 -1.86 -5.64 6.57
CA ASN A 70 -2.49 -4.34 6.78
C ASN A 70 -2.44 -3.87 8.24
N ALA A 71 -2.74 -4.76 9.20
CA ALA A 71 -2.77 -4.39 10.62
C ALA A 71 -1.37 -4.11 11.19
N ILE A 72 -0.35 -4.89 10.77
CA ILE A 72 1.04 -4.65 11.20
C ILE A 72 1.55 -3.36 10.55
N ARG A 73 1.27 -3.14 9.26
CA ARG A 73 1.66 -1.90 8.55
C ARG A 73 1.04 -0.68 9.24
N GLU A 74 -0.25 -0.74 9.58
CA GLU A 74 -0.95 0.31 10.33
C GLU A 74 -0.23 0.61 11.64
N LYS A 75 -0.04 -0.41 12.49
CA LYS A 75 0.60 -0.24 13.79
C LYS A 75 1.98 0.42 13.70
N VAL A 76 2.80 -0.04 12.77
CA VAL A 76 4.16 0.48 12.60
C VAL A 76 4.13 1.91 12.04
N GLN A 77 3.31 2.17 11.02
CA GLN A 77 3.24 3.49 10.41
C GLN A 77 2.67 4.55 11.37
N GLU A 78 1.60 4.22 12.12
CA GLU A 78 1.06 5.17 13.12
C GLU A 78 2.09 5.49 14.19
N MET A 79 2.81 4.50 14.70
CA MET A 79 3.90 4.71 15.64
C MET A 79 4.95 5.70 15.10
N LEU A 80 5.37 5.57 13.85
CA LEU A 80 6.34 6.50 13.25
C LEU A 80 5.76 7.91 13.14
N ILE A 81 4.49 8.04 12.75
CA ILE A 81 3.80 9.33 12.59
C ILE A 81 3.64 10.02 13.94
N GLU A 82 3.18 9.30 14.99
CA GLU A 82 2.99 9.82 16.34
C GLU A 82 4.29 10.35 16.93
N GLU A 83 5.40 9.70 16.65
CA GLU A 83 6.73 10.13 17.08
C GLU A 83 7.34 11.21 16.16
N GLY A 84 6.61 11.64 15.13
CA GLY A 84 6.97 12.73 14.24
C GLY A 84 8.07 12.41 13.23
N LEU A 85 8.22 11.14 12.81
CA LEU A 85 9.09 10.75 11.71
C LEU A 85 8.42 11.10 10.37
N ASN A 86 9.22 11.45 9.38
CA ASN A 86 8.71 11.86 8.07
C ASN A 86 8.36 10.64 7.20
N VAL A 87 7.13 10.17 7.30
CA VAL A 87 6.62 9.07 6.47
C VAL A 87 6.21 9.58 5.10
N VAL A 88 6.74 8.98 4.03
CA VAL A 88 6.52 9.42 2.64
C VAL A 88 5.74 8.39 1.83
N SER A 89 5.06 8.84 0.77
CA SER A 89 4.44 7.96 -0.21
C SER A 89 5.39 7.71 -1.38
N LEU A 90 5.28 6.52 -1.98
CA LEU A 90 6.09 6.11 -3.12
C LEU A 90 5.19 5.85 -4.32
N VAL A 91 5.49 6.52 -5.44
CA VAL A 91 4.74 6.38 -6.69
C VAL A 91 5.69 5.96 -7.80
N HIS A 92 5.48 4.77 -8.35
CA HIS A 92 6.29 4.30 -9.47
C HIS A 92 6.16 5.22 -10.69
N PRO A 93 7.25 5.60 -11.38
CA PRO A 93 7.19 6.53 -12.52
C PRO A 93 6.30 6.07 -13.69
N SER A 94 5.98 4.78 -13.79
CA SER A 94 5.06 4.26 -14.81
C SER A 94 3.59 4.18 -14.36
N ALA A 95 3.26 4.67 -13.17
CA ALA A 95 1.86 4.79 -12.77
C ALA A 95 1.21 5.97 -13.48
N VAL A 96 -0.03 5.80 -13.91
CA VAL A 96 -0.84 6.86 -14.53
C VAL A 96 -1.83 7.37 -13.50
N ILE A 97 -1.69 8.64 -13.12
CA ILE A 97 -2.53 9.27 -12.09
C ILE A 97 -3.32 10.40 -12.75
N GLY A 98 -4.64 10.31 -12.66
CA GLY A 98 -5.59 11.28 -13.20
C GLY A 98 -5.59 12.61 -12.43
N THR A 99 -6.32 13.57 -12.95
CA THR A 99 -6.54 14.87 -12.32
C THR A 99 -7.34 14.72 -11.01
N ASP A 100 -7.07 15.59 -10.04
CA ASP A 100 -7.80 15.61 -8.75
C ASP A 100 -7.75 14.28 -7.98
N VAL A 101 -6.64 13.54 -8.09
CA VAL A 101 -6.37 12.34 -7.30
C VAL A 101 -5.58 12.72 -6.04
N GLU A 102 -6.08 12.26 -4.89
CA GLU A 102 -5.41 12.43 -3.61
C GLU A 102 -4.81 11.09 -3.15
N VAL A 103 -3.55 11.11 -2.73
CA VAL A 103 -2.82 9.93 -2.22
C VAL A 103 -2.29 10.22 -0.82
N GLY A 104 -2.80 9.50 0.18
CA GLY A 104 -2.40 9.64 1.58
C GLY A 104 -0.96 9.19 1.85
N ILE A 105 -0.38 9.72 2.92
CA ILE A 105 1.01 9.44 3.33
C ILE A 105 1.26 7.95 3.57
N GLY A 106 2.47 7.49 3.30
CA GLY A 106 2.87 6.09 3.49
C GLY A 106 2.20 5.13 2.50
N THR A 107 1.58 5.62 1.45
CA THR A 107 0.94 4.80 0.41
C THR A 107 1.93 4.47 -0.71
N ALA A 108 1.93 3.21 -1.15
CA ALA A 108 2.68 2.76 -2.34
C ALA A 108 1.76 2.65 -3.55
N VAL A 109 2.11 3.30 -4.65
CA VAL A 109 1.50 3.13 -5.97
C VAL A 109 2.52 2.47 -6.89
N MET A 110 2.26 1.24 -7.30
CA MET A 110 3.23 0.39 -7.99
C MET A 110 3.20 0.55 -9.51
N ALA A 111 4.08 -0.19 -10.17
CA ALA A 111 4.23 -0.14 -11.63
C ALA A 111 2.94 -0.48 -12.37
N GLY A 112 2.63 0.29 -13.42
CA GLY A 112 1.49 0.04 -14.29
C GLY A 112 0.11 0.27 -13.67
N VAL A 113 0.06 0.86 -12.48
CA VAL A 113 -1.20 1.25 -11.83
C VAL A 113 -1.83 2.40 -12.61
N VAL A 114 -3.15 2.34 -12.80
CA VAL A 114 -3.95 3.44 -13.35
C VAL A 114 -4.95 3.88 -12.29
N ILE A 115 -4.93 5.17 -11.95
CA ILE A 115 -5.87 5.81 -11.04
C ILE A 115 -6.54 6.96 -11.78
N ASN A 116 -7.84 6.83 -12.01
CA ASN A 116 -8.61 7.83 -12.73
C ASN A 116 -9.06 8.98 -11.83
N ILE A 117 -9.58 10.02 -12.48
CA ILE A 117 -9.93 11.33 -11.92
C ILE A 117 -10.74 11.24 -10.62
N SER A 118 -10.52 12.19 -9.71
CA SER A 118 -11.28 12.40 -8.46
C SER A 118 -11.27 11.21 -7.49
N THR A 119 -10.32 10.28 -7.64
CA THR A 119 -10.13 9.15 -6.73
C THR A 119 -9.34 9.60 -5.49
N ARG A 120 -9.79 9.16 -4.30
CA ARG A 120 -9.17 9.45 -3.01
C ARG A 120 -8.66 8.19 -2.36
N ILE A 121 -7.39 8.19 -2.00
CA ILE A 121 -6.70 7.07 -1.39
C ILE A 121 -6.14 7.51 -0.04
N GLY A 122 -6.54 6.81 1.01
CA GLY A 122 -6.09 7.05 2.38
C GLY A 122 -4.61 6.74 2.60
N LYS A 123 -4.17 6.88 3.84
CA LYS A 123 -2.79 6.64 4.25
C LYS A 123 -2.46 5.14 4.32
N GLY A 124 -1.20 4.81 4.11
CA GLY A 124 -0.68 3.45 4.26
C GLY A 124 -1.29 2.42 3.32
N CYS A 125 -1.89 2.83 2.21
CA CYS A 125 -2.45 1.91 1.22
C CYS A 125 -1.38 1.25 0.37
N ILE A 126 -1.70 0.09 -0.19
CA ILE A 126 -0.90 -0.57 -1.23
C ILE A 126 -1.77 -0.67 -2.48
N ILE A 127 -1.42 0.09 -3.51
CA ILE A 127 -2.02 0.00 -4.83
C ILE A 127 -1.03 -0.75 -5.71
N ASN A 128 -1.26 -2.06 -5.82
CA ASN A 128 -0.25 -2.99 -6.31
C ASN A 128 -0.19 -3.05 -7.84
N THR A 129 0.83 -3.68 -8.36
CA THR A 129 1.21 -3.75 -9.78
C THR A 129 0.02 -3.97 -10.69
N SER A 130 -0.11 -3.11 -11.71
CA SER A 130 -1.14 -3.19 -12.77
C SER A 130 -2.59 -3.24 -12.26
N SER A 131 -2.86 -2.78 -11.04
CA SER A 131 -4.24 -2.57 -10.60
C SER A 131 -4.83 -1.29 -11.20
N SER A 132 -6.15 -1.23 -11.31
CA SER A 132 -6.86 -0.07 -11.87
C SER A 132 -7.98 0.39 -10.95
N LEU A 133 -8.01 1.68 -10.70
CA LEU A 133 -9.07 2.38 -9.98
C LEU A 133 -9.70 3.37 -10.93
N ASP A 134 -10.99 3.18 -11.23
CA ASP A 134 -11.72 4.11 -12.09
C ASP A 134 -12.10 5.38 -11.30
N HIS A 135 -12.87 6.28 -11.91
CA HIS A 135 -13.20 7.60 -11.36
C HIS A 135 -13.97 7.55 -10.03
N ASP A 136 -13.83 8.58 -9.20
CA ASP A 136 -14.60 8.80 -7.97
C ASP A 136 -14.49 7.68 -6.91
N ASN A 137 -13.44 6.87 -6.97
CA ASN A 137 -13.20 5.85 -5.95
C ASN A 137 -12.75 6.48 -4.63
N VAL A 138 -13.15 5.86 -3.52
CA VAL A 138 -12.69 6.22 -2.18
C VAL A 138 -12.14 4.98 -1.48
N LEU A 139 -10.84 4.93 -1.28
CA LEU A 139 -10.17 3.93 -0.49
C LEU A 139 -9.77 4.56 0.86
N GLU A 140 -10.29 4.01 1.95
CA GLU A 140 -9.88 4.42 3.28
C GLU A 140 -8.46 3.91 3.63
N ASP A 141 -7.98 4.25 4.83
CA ASP A 141 -6.63 3.94 5.26
C ASP A 141 -6.31 2.44 5.26
N TYR A 142 -5.06 2.11 4.94
CA TYR A 142 -4.50 0.75 5.02
C TYR A 142 -5.21 -0.29 4.14
N VAL A 143 -5.87 0.14 3.08
CA VAL A 143 -6.42 -0.78 2.06
C VAL A 143 -5.29 -1.36 1.21
N HIS A 144 -5.40 -2.64 0.88
CA HIS A 144 -4.51 -3.30 -0.08
C HIS A 144 -5.29 -3.73 -1.33
N VAL A 145 -5.01 -3.10 -2.45
CA VAL A 145 -5.47 -3.50 -3.78
C VAL A 145 -4.36 -4.34 -4.42
N SER A 146 -4.55 -5.65 -4.52
CA SER A 146 -3.52 -6.60 -5.00
C SER A 146 -3.26 -6.46 -6.50
N PRO A 147 -2.20 -7.12 -7.02
CA PRO A 147 -1.87 -7.04 -8.45
C PRO A 147 -3.04 -7.35 -9.37
N GLY A 148 -3.26 -6.51 -10.37
CA GLY A 148 -4.30 -6.68 -11.39
C GLY A 148 -5.75 -6.61 -10.87
N ALA A 149 -5.97 -6.22 -9.62
CA ALA A 149 -7.34 -6.00 -9.14
C ALA A 149 -7.90 -4.71 -9.77
N SER A 150 -9.18 -4.73 -10.15
CA SER A 150 -9.82 -3.64 -10.89
C SER A 150 -11.10 -3.18 -10.19
N LEU A 151 -11.20 -1.88 -9.96
CA LEU A 151 -12.36 -1.22 -9.38
C LEU A 151 -13.00 -0.31 -10.44
N ALA A 152 -14.29 -0.53 -10.71
CA ALA A 152 -15.07 0.38 -11.54
C ALA A 152 -15.34 1.71 -10.81
N GLY A 153 -16.10 2.60 -11.43
CA GLY A 153 -16.34 3.95 -10.86
C GLY A 153 -17.15 3.95 -9.57
N THR A 154 -16.85 4.92 -8.70
CA THR A 154 -17.62 5.23 -7.47
C THR A 154 -17.63 4.08 -6.45
N VAL A 155 -16.57 3.26 -6.39
CA VAL A 155 -16.40 2.20 -5.39
C VAL A 155 -15.85 2.80 -4.09
N ARG A 156 -16.37 2.34 -2.96
CA ARG A 156 -15.86 2.67 -1.62
C ARG A 156 -15.32 1.45 -0.93
N VAL A 157 -14.04 1.49 -0.57
CA VAL A 157 -13.37 0.40 0.17
C VAL A 157 -12.96 0.93 1.54
N ARG A 158 -13.57 0.38 2.59
CA ARG A 158 -13.32 0.82 3.95
C ARG A 158 -12.01 0.26 4.49
N LYS A 159 -11.54 0.91 5.56
CA LYS A 159 -10.26 0.73 6.24
C LYS A 159 -9.83 -0.74 6.38
N GLY A 160 -8.56 -1.01 6.10
CA GLY A 160 -7.90 -2.29 6.33
C GLY A 160 -8.36 -3.45 5.45
N SER A 161 -9.25 -3.21 4.47
CA SER A 161 -9.71 -4.26 3.56
C SER A 161 -8.64 -4.64 2.55
N TRP A 162 -8.70 -5.89 2.11
CA TRP A 162 -7.76 -6.46 1.15
C TRP A 162 -8.52 -7.02 -0.05
N LEU A 163 -8.26 -6.47 -1.22
CA LEU A 163 -8.76 -6.95 -2.51
C LEU A 163 -7.70 -7.86 -3.14
N GLY A 164 -8.03 -9.14 -3.28
CA GLY A 164 -7.11 -10.17 -3.76
C GLY A 164 -6.70 -10.00 -5.21
N ILE A 165 -5.64 -10.69 -5.61
CA ILE A 165 -5.06 -10.62 -6.96
C ILE A 165 -6.14 -10.87 -8.03
N GLY A 166 -6.24 -9.98 -9.03
CA GLY A 166 -7.18 -10.11 -10.14
C GLY A 166 -8.66 -10.04 -9.73
N SER A 167 -8.99 -9.60 -8.52
CA SER A 167 -10.40 -9.39 -8.14
C SER A 167 -10.99 -8.20 -8.89
N VAL A 168 -12.32 -8.23 -9.10
CA VAL A 168 -13.04 -7.20 -9.84
C VAL A 168 -14.20 -6.68 -9.01
N VAL A 169 -14.37 -5.36 -8.94
CA VAL A 169 -15.45 -4.71 -8.19
C VAL A 169 -16.30 -3.87 -9.13
N SER A 170 -17.61 -4.15 -9.18
CA SER A 170 -18.57 -3.38 -9.97
C SER A 170 -18.72 -1.96 -9.46
N ASN A 171 -19.21 -1.06 -10.32
CA ASN A 171 -19.47 0.33 -9.97
C ASN A 171 -20.46 0.50 -8.81
N ASN A 172 -20.32 1.59 -8.06
CA ASN A 172 -21.17 1.99 -6.93
C ASN A 172 -21.22 1.00 -5.74
N VAL A 173 -20.26 0.07 -5.64
CA VAL A 173 -20.19 -0.92 -4.56
C VAL A 173 -19.46 -0.33 -3.35
N ASN A 174 -19.99 -0.64 -2.15
CA ASN A 174 -19.37 -0.32 -0.87
C ASN A 174 -18.88 -1.62 -0.20
N ILE A 175 -17.61 -1.64 0.19
CA ILE A 175 -16.98 -2.75 0.92
C ILE A 175 -16.63 -2.27 2.32
N CYS A 176 -17.22 -2.89 3.35
CA CYS A 176 -16.98 -2.52 4.74
C CYS A 176 -15.55 -2.80 5.18
N SER A 177 -15.16 -2.28 6.36
CA SER A 177 -13.81 -2.41 6.90
C SER A 177 -13.44 -3.87 7.18
N GLY A 178 -12.15 -4.21 7.05
CA GLY A 178 -11.60 -5.51 7.42
C GLY A 178 -12.03 -6.68 6.53
N CYS A 179 -12.56 -6.40 5.34
CA CYS A 179 -12.92 -7.45 4.38
C CYS A 179 -11.71 -8.01 3.65
N LYS A 180 -11.74 -9.32 3.37
CA LYS A 180 -10.80 -9.97 2.46
C LYS A 180 -11.55 -10.50 1.25
N VAL A 181 -11.30 -9.91 0.09
CA VAL A 181 -11.82 -10.40 -1.19
C VAL A 181 -10.77 -11.34 -1.80
N GLY A 182 -11.15 -12.57 -2.10
CA GLY A 182 -10.25 -13.59 -2.62
C GLY A 182 -9.73 -13.29 -4.02
N ALA A 183 -8.68 -14.01 -4.43
CA ALA A 183 -8.11 -13.90 -5.76
C ALA A 183 -9.15 -14.24 -6.85
N GLY A 184 -9.22 -13.44 -7.91
CA GLY A 184 -10.16 -13.63 -9.04
C GLY A 184 -11.63 -13.48 -8.68
N ALA A 185 -11.97 -13.02 -7.49
CA ALA A 185 -13.35 -12.88 -7.05
C ALA A 185 -14.03 -11.66 -7.70
N VAL A 186 -15.35 -11.75 -7.92
CA VAL A 186 -16.17 -10.68 -8.54
C VAL A 186 -17.20 -10.16 -7.55
N VAL A 187 -17.03 -8.89 -7.15
CA VAL A 187 -17.91 -8.20 -6.22
C VAL A 187 -18.92 -7.37 -7.01
N VAL A 188 -20.21 -7.76 -6.96
CA VAL A 188 -21.30 -7.10 -7.72
C VAL A 188 -22.33 -6.42 -6.82
N LYS A 189 -22.19 -6.52 -5.50
CA LYS A 189 -23.06 -5.93 -4.49
C LYS A 189 -22.26 -5.51 -3.28
N ASP A 190 -22.81 -4.61 -2.48
CA ASP A 190 -22.23 -4.18 -1.22
C ASP A 190 -21.87 -5.35 -0.31
N ILE A 191 -20.71 -5.23 0.33
CA ILE A 191 -20.26 -6.10 1.42
C ILE A 191 -20.43 -5.31 2.71
N THR A 192 -21.39 -5.74 3.54
CA THR A 192 -21.81 -5.00 4.75
C THR A 192 -21.25 -5.56 6.04
N GLU A 193 -20.62 -6.74 6.01
CA GLU A 193 -20.04 -7.41 7.18
C GLU A 193 -18.58 -7.75 6.93
N PRO A 194 -17.68 -7.60 7.92
CA PRO A 194 -16.31 -8.10 7.82
C PRO A 194 -16.27 -9.61 7.56
N GLY A 195 -15.22 -10.07 6.89
CA GLY A 195 -15.02 -11.49 6.61
C GLY A 195 -14.30 -11.75 5.30
N THR A 196 -14.20 -13.02 4.93
CA THR A 196 -13.56 -13.47 3.71
C THR A 196 -14.60 -13.81 2.65
N TYR A 197 -14.45 -13.21 1.47
CA TYR A 197 -15.39 -13.31 0.36
C TYR A 197 -14.70 -13.87 -0.88
N VAL A 198 -15.20 -14.96 -1.44
CA VAL A 198 -14.61 -15.63 -2.60
C VAL A 198 -15.65 -15.99 -3.65
N GLY A 199 -15.22 -16.16 -4.90
CA GLY A 199 -16.06 -16.67 -5.99
C GLY A 199 -16.60 -15.62 -6.94
N VAL A 200 -17.41 -16.06 -7.91
CA VAL A 200 -18.03 -15.30 -8.99
C VAL A 200 -19.52 -15.65 -9.05
N PRO A 201 -20.42 -14.78 -8.54
CA PRO A 201 -20.14 -13.65 -7.67
C PRO A 201 -19.65 -14.08 -6.28
N VAL A 202 -19.11 -13.12 -5.51
CA VAL A 202 -18.57 -13.41 -4.17
C VAL A 202 -19.62 -13.95 -3.20
N ARG A 203 -19.16 -14.86 -2.33
CA ARG A 203 -19.90 -15.36 -1.17
C ARG A 203 -18.98 -15.35 0.05
N LYS A 204 -19.52 -15.03 1.22
CA LYS A 204 -18.81 -15.14 2.49
C LYS A 204 -18.51 -16.60 2.82
N ILE A 205 -17.31 -16.90 3.31
CA ILE A 205 -16.88 -18.26 3.66
C ILE A 205 -16.51 -18.44 5.16
N ASP A 206 -16.51 -17.37 5.96
CA ASP A 206 -16.22 -17.33 7.40
C ASP A 206 -17.14 -16.33 8.14
#